data_ba32d9f4719be97d183370e069ee2230
#
_entry.id   ba32d9f4719be97d183370e069ee2230
#
_cell.length_a   1.000
_cell.length_b   1.000
_cell.length_c   1.000
_cell.angle_alpha   90.00
_cell.angle_beta   90.00
_cell.angle_gamma   90.00
#
_symmetry.space_group_name_H-M   'P 1'
#
loop_
_entity.id
_entity.type
_entity.pdbx_description
1 polymer ?
#
loop_
_entity_poly.entity_id
_entity_poly.type
_entity_poly.pdbx_seq_one_letter_code
_entity_poly.pdbx_strand_id
1 'polypeptide(L)'
;MEKLLDVIKVEPHKNNTLLLVFENQEKRLFDMTPYLDKKPFIKLKVSELFIKATVAYGTVVWPGNIDIAPETLWDYSKNISNQSS
;
A
#
# COMPACT_ATOMS: atom_id res chain seq x y z
N MET A 1 1.95 -15.98 19.19
CA MET A 1 2.69 -15.10 18.27
C MET A 1 1.81 -14.78 17.07
N GLU A 2 1.67 -13.53 16.80
CA GLU A 2 0.81 -13.13 15.70
C GLU A 2 1.54 -13.17 14.39
N LYS A 3 0.88 -13.71 13.41
CA LYS A 3 1.40 -13.74 12.06
C LYS A 3 1.04 -12.44 11.36
N LEU A 4 2.02 -11.84 10.71
CA LEU A 4 1.74 -10.67 9.90
C LEU A 4 0.92 -11.08 8.68
N LEU A 5 -0.15 -10.35 8.43
CA LEU A 5 -1.02 -10.64 7.30
C LEU A 5 -0.40 -10.12 6.01
N ASP A 6 -0.59 -10.89 4.95
CA ASP A 6 -0.12 -10.51 3.62
C ASP A 6 -1.15 -9.65 2.92
N VAL A 7 -0.65 -8.70 2.13
CA VAL A 7 -1.49 -7.98 1.18
C VAL A 7 -1.74 -8.89 -0.01
N ILE A 8 -3.00 -9.03 -0.39
CA ILE A 8 -3.35 -9.87 -1.54
C ILE A 8 -3.86 -9.06 -2.73
N LYS A 9 -4.15 -7.77 -2.52
CA LYS A 9 -4.61 -6.92 -3.61
C LYS A 9 -4.25 -5.48 -3.31
N VAL A 10 -3.86 -4.75 -4.34
CA VAL A 10 -3.59 -3.32 -4.22
C VAL A 10 -4.22 -2.60 -5.39
N GLU A 11 -4.80 -1.44 -5.11
CA GLU A 11 -5.38 -0.58 -6.13
C GLU A 11 -4.91 0.84 -5.87
N PRO A 12 -4.03 1.39 -6.73
CA PRO A 12 -3.60 2.78 -6.56
C PRO A 12 -4.72 3.74 -6.93
N HIS A 13 -4.85 4.78 -6.14
CA HIS A 13 -5.87 5.80 -6.35
C HIS A 13 -5.23 7.17 -6.49
N LYS A 14 -5.99 8.11 -7.00
CA LYS A 14 -5.57 9.51 -7.02
C LYS A 14 -5.33 9.98 -5.60
N ASN A 15 -4.60 11.06 -5.45
CA ASN A 15 -4.22 11.62 -4.14
C ASN A 15 -3.22 10.75 -3.40
N ASN A 16 -2.47 9.93 -4.14
CA ASN A 16 -1.35 9.15 -3.58
C ASN A 16 -1.81 8.16 -2.52
N THR A 17 -2.99 7.56 -2.73
CA THR A 17 -3.49 6.55 -1.81
C THR A 17 -3.51 5.18 -2.46
N LEU A 18 -3.41 4.16 -1.61
CA LEU A 18 -3.48 2.77 -2.03
C LEU A 18 -4.63 2.10 -1.30
N LEU A 19 -5.52 1.48 -2.05
CA LEU A 19 -6.53 0.61 -1.45
C LEU A 19 -5.93 -0.78 -1.35
N LEU A 20 -5.89 -1.32 -0.14
CA LEU A 20 -5.26 -2.60 0.14
C LEU A 20 -6.31 -3.60 0.59
N VAL A 21 -6.17 -4.85 0.14
CA VAL A 21 -6.92 -5.95 0.70
C VAL A 21 -5.91 -6.94 1.28
N PHE A 22 -6.10 -7.29 2.54
CA PHE A 22 -5.25 -8.24 3.23
C PHE A 22 -5.86 -9.64 3.17
N GLU A 23 -5.06 -10.64 3.50
CA GLU A 23 -5.48 -12.04 3.35
C GLU A 23 -6.68 -12.41 4.22
N ASN A 24 -6.96 -11.61 5.26
CA ASN A 24 -8.15 -11.81 6.10
C ASN A 24 -9.37 -11.08 5.54
N GLN A 25 -9.31 -10.61 4.30
CA GLN A 25 -10.37 -9.88 3.61
C GLN A 25 -10.58 -8.46 4.14
N GLU A 26 -9.73 -7.99 5.00
CA GLU A 26 -9.83 -6.63 5.51
C GLU A 26 -9.37 -5.64 4.47
N LYS A 27 -10.15 -4.59 4.25
CA LYS A 27 -9.79 -3.51 3.32
C LYS A 27 -9.25 -2.34 4.11
N ARG A 28 -8.13 -1.80 3.65
CA ARG A 28 -7.48 -0.70 4.33
C ARG A 28 -7.03 0.33 3.31
N LEU A 29 -7.02 1.59 3.70
CA LEU A 29 -6.59 2.68 2.84
C LEU A 29 -5.29 3.25 3.39
N PHE A 30 -4.28 3.31 2.56
CA PHE A 30 -2.95 3.75 2.95
C PHE A 30 -2.57 5.01 2.18
N ASP A 31 -2.21 6.07 2.90
CA ASP A 31 -1.81 7.34 2.29
C ASP A 31 -0.30 7.36 2.13
N MET A 32 0.15 7.41 0.88
CA MET A 32 1.58 7.45 0.57
C MET A 32 2.17 8.84 0.65
N THR A 33 1.33 9.87 0.79
CA THR A 33 1.83 11.25 0.74
C THR A 33 3.02 11.50 1.67
N PRO A 34 2.98 11.06 2.95
CA PRO A 34 4.12 11.34 3.83
C PRO A 34 5.43 10.68 3.40
N TYR A 35 5.36 9.69 2.54
CA TYR A 35 6.53 8.91 2.14
C TYR A 35 7.13 9.40 0.84
N LEU A 36 6.41 10.21 0.06
CA LEU A 36 6.81 10.56 -1.29
C LEU A 36 7.99 11.52 -1.35
N ASP A 37 8.35 12.13 -0.23
CA ASP A 37 9.53 12.98 -0.17
C ASP A 37 10.76 12.24 0.32
N LYS A 38 10.65 10.93 0.52
CA LYS A 38 11.72 10.11 1.08
C LYS A 38 12.16 9.05 0.08
N LYS A 39 13.44 8.75 0.09
CA LYS A 39 13.93 7.62 -0.70
C LYS A 39 13.47 6.32 -0.04
N PRO A 40 13.16 5.30 -0.81
CA PRO A 40 13.22 5.23 -2.27
C PRO A 40 11.95 5.71 -2.97
N PHE A 41 10.99 6.24 -2.23
CA PHE A 41 9.63 6.49 -2.73
C PHE A 41 9.51 7.78 -3.53
N ILE A 42 10.54 8.59 -3.54
CA ILE A 42 10.47 9.90 -4.18
C ILE A 42 10.15 9.79 -5.68
N LYS A 43 10.57 8.70 -6.32
CA LYS A 43 10.25 8.47 -7.73
C LYS A 43 8.76 8.27 -7.97
N LEU A 44 8.02 7.90 -6.95
CA LEU A 44 6.60 7.64 -7.06
C LEU A 44 5.76 8.90 -7.12
N LYS A 45 6.39 10.07 -7.02
CA LYS A 45 5.68 11.32 -7.29
C LYS A 45 5.19 11.39 -8.73
N VAL A 46 5.82 10.63 -9.63
CA VAL A 46 5.36 10.52 -11.01
C VAL A 46 4.18 9.56 -11.02
N SER A 47 3.00 10.07 -11.42
CA SER A 47 1.78 9.29 -11.33
C SER A 47 1.83 8.04 -12.20
N GLU A 48 2.48 8.08 -13.36
CA GLU A 48 2.61 6.91 -14.21
C GLU A 48 3.36 5.77 -13.52
N LEU A 49 4.29 6.11 -12.64
CA LEU A 49 5.01 5.08 -11.89
C LEU A 49 4.20 4.61 -10.68
N PHE A 50 3.54 5.55 -10.02
CA PHE A 50 2.75 5.22 -8.84
C PHE A 50 1.66 4.19 -9.14
N ILE A 51 0.99 4.33 -10.29
CA ILE A 51 -0.12 3.43 -10.64
C ILE A 51 0.36 2.03 -11.02
N LYS A 52 1.66 1.81 -11.11
CA LYS A 52 2.20 0.48 -11.40
C LYS A 52 2.42 -0.37 -10.15
N ALA A 53 1.86 0.05 -9.03
CA ALA A 53 1.90 -0.74 -7.80
C ALA A 53 1.32 -2.12 -8.03
N THR A 54 2.00 -3.14 -7.54
CA THR A 54 1.54 -4.53 -7.61
C THR A 54 1.82 -5.22 -6.30
N VAL A 55 1.17 -6.35 -6.10
CA VAL A 55 1.42 -7.17 -4.92
C VAL A 55 2.50 -8.19 -5.23
N ALA A 56 3.48 -8.25 -4.36
CA ALA A 56 4.51 -9.27 -4.41
C ALA A 56 5.05 -9.48 -3.00
N TYR A 57 5.37 -10.72 -2.68
CA TYR A 57 5.97 -11.07 -1.39
C TYR A 57 5.11 -10.61 -0.20
N GLY A 58 3.79 -10.59 -0.39
CA GLY A 58 2.89 -10.19 0.68
C GLY A 58 2.83 -8.70 0.96
N THR A 59 3.42 -7.89 0.09
CA THR A 59 3.41 -6.44 0.26
C THR A 59 3.21 -5.77 -1.10
N VAL A 60 3.44 -4.46 -1.16
CA VAL A 60 3.28 -3.68 -2.39
C VAL A 60 4.65 -3.32 -2.92
N VAL A 61 4.82 -3.51 -4.22
CA VAL A 61 6.08 -3.20 -4.90
C VAL A 61 5.81 -2.39 -6.15
N TRP A 62 6.83 -1.66 -6.59
CA TRP A 62 6.81 -0.87 -7.82
C TRP A 62 8.05 -1.21 -8.65
N PRO A 63 8.01 -0.96 -9.96
CA PRO A 63 9.20 -1.13 -10.79
C PRO A 63 10.36 -0.29 -10.25
N GLY A 64 11.58 -0.79 -10.41
CA GLY A 64 12.77 -0.10 -9.94
C GLY A 64 13.19 -0.50 -8.54
N ASN A 65 12.76 -1.68 -8.09
CA ASN A 65 13.15 -2.24 -6.79
C ASN A 65 12.63 -1.38 -5.64
N ILE A 66 11.44 -0.83 -5.80
CA ILE A 66 10.80 -0.04 -4.76
C ILE A 66 9.76 -0.93 -4.08
N ASP A 67 9.87 -1.08 -2.77
CA ASP A 67 8.88 -1.83 -2.00
C ASP A 67 8.65 -1.13 -0.68
N ILE A 68 7.60 -1.55 0.02
CA ILE A 68 7.28 -1.00 1.32
C ILE A 68 7.01 -2.17 2.27
N ALA A 69 7.46 -2.03 3.50
CA ALA A 69 7.31 -3.11 4.48
C ALA A 69 5.84 -3.35 4.78
N PRO A 70 5.41 -4.63 4.84
CA PRO A 70 4.01 -4.92 5.13
C PRO A 70 3.58 -4.41 6.49
N GLU A 71 4.48 -4.36 7.47
CA GLU A 71 4.15 -3.79 8.78
C GLU A 71 3.74 -2.33 8.66
N THR A 72 4.45 -1.58 7.81
CA THR A 72 4.13 -0.17 7.60
C THR A 72 2.74 -0.03 6.98
N LEU A 73 2.44 -0.88 6.01
CA LEU A 73 1.13 -0.84 5.38
C LEU A 73 0.02 -1.14 6.38
N TRP A 74 0.23 -2.11 7.26
CA TRP A 74 -0.78 -2.46 8.25
C TRP A 74 -0.91 -1.38 9.31
N ASP A 75 0.21 -0.94 9.89
CA ASP A 75 0.22 -0.05 11.04
C ASP A 75 -0.31 1.34 10.74
N TYR A 76 -0.07 1.82 9.53
CA TYR A 76 -0.36 3.21 9.18
C TYR A 76 -1.48 3.35 8.18
N SER A 77 -2.16 2.27 7.85
CA SER A 77 -3.35 2.31 7.01
C SER A 77 -4.60 2.42 7.87
N LYS A 78 -5.69 2.85 7.24
CA LYS A 78 -6.97 3.00 7.91
C LYS A 78 -7.89 1.87 7.49
N ASN A 79 -8.44 1.16 8.46
CA ASN A 79 -9.39 0.09 8.20
C ASN A 79 -10.70 0.69 7.70
N ILE A 80 -11.11 0.31 6.49
CA ILE A 80 -12.34 0.78 5.90
C ILE A 80 -13.33 -0.36 5.62
N SER A 81 -13.00 -1.59 6.02
CA SER A 81 -13.81 -2.75 5.66
C SER A 81 -15.18 -2.74 6.33
N ASN A 82 -15.32 -2.05 7.46
CA ASN A 82 -16.59 -1.96 8.16
C ASN A 82 -17.30 -0.65 7.95
N GLN A 83 -16.87 0.12 6.99
CA GLN A 83 -17.59 1.34 6.64
C GLN A 83 -18.83 0.98 5.88
N SER A 84 -19.87 0.73 6.60
CA SER A 84 -21.15 0.57 5.95
C SER A 84 -21.76 1.94 5.75
N SER A 85 -22.35 2.06 4.67
CA SER A 85 -23.09 3.29 4.40
C SER A 85 -24.41 3.28 5.10
#